data_c567417b1878187fdc3bfecaa8d8a416
#
_entry.id   c567417b1878187fdc3bfecaa8d8a416
#
_cell.length_a   1.000
_cell.length_b   1.000
_cell.length_c   1.000
_cell.angle_alpha   90.00
_cell.angle_beta   90.00
_cell.angle_gamma   90.00
#
_symmetry.space_group_name_H-M   'P 1'
#
loop_
_entity.id
_entity.type
_entity.pdbx_description
1 polymer ?
#
loop_
_entity_poly.entity_id
_entity_poly.type
_entity_poly.pdbx_seq_one_letter_code
_entity_poly.pdbx_strand_id
1 'polypeptide(L)'
;MGKKIIVAGGGHGGIAAAAILAEHGFDITVYEKNKREDMGYDWTDIFDRKGLLACGMEMPPEDKYRLKNDMTFFSPSRNKKLKQHVPEDQLEIQMERKDIYNHIIAHAEKCGVKFVYETEILAPVMLGGRVAGIKTKDETIYADLVIDSAGISSPIRKNLPDALGIQKEPDKYDTFYVYRAFYNKTAPVEDDKYRVYLLFDNKQQICWVADDENLD
;
A
#
# COMPACT_ATOMS: atom_id res chain seq x y z
N MET A 1 20.51 22.03 11.32
CA MET A 1 19.17 21.40 11.40
C MET A 1 18.82 20.89 10.00
N GLY A 2 18.41 19.63 9.89
CA GLY A 2 17.90 19.06 8.64
C GLY A 2 16.63 19.78 8.19
N LYS A 3 16.34 19.76 6.88
CA LYS A 3 15.08 20.27 6.36
C LYS A 3 13.92 19.44 6.94
N LYS A 4 12.85 20.15 7.34
CA LYS A 4 11.63 19.52 7.86
C LYS A 4 10.76 19.05 6.70
N ILE A 5 10.44 17.75 6.70
CA ILE A 5 9.57 17.14 5.69
C ILE A 5 8.34 16.55 6.39
N ILE A 6 7.17 16.83 5.83
CA ILE A 6 5.92 16.22 6.25
C ILE A 6 5.51 15.18 5.22
N VAL A 7 5.17 13.97 5.69
CA VAL A 7 4.50 12.95 4.88
C VAL A 7 3.03 12.91 5.33
N ALA A 8 2.15 13.21 4.40
CA ALA A 8 0.72 13.24 4.61
C ALA A 8 0.10 11.88 4.27
N GLY A 9 -0.28 11.14 5.29
CA GLY A 9 -0.80 9.78 5.20
C GLY A 9 0.27 8.71 5.35
N GLY A 10 0.01 7.75 6.25
CA GLY A 10 0.85 6.60 6.56
C GLY A 10 0.64 5.41 5.60
N GLY A 11 0.46 5.65 4.30
CA GLY A 11 0.42 4.59 3.29
C GLY A 11 1.80 3.97 3.03
N HIS A 12 1.85 2.79 2.40
CA HIS A 12 3.11 2.07 2.11
C HIS A 12 4.17 2.97 1.47
N GLY A 13 3.81 3.71 0.40
CA GLY A 13 4.72 4.59 -0.30
C GLY A 13 5.20 5.77 0.55
N GLY A 14 4.33 6.32 1.40
CA GLY A 14 4.66 7.42 2.31
C GLY A 14 5.66 6.98 3.38
N ILE A 15 5.44 5.83 3.99
CA ILE A 15 6.32 5.28 5.03
C ILE A 15 7.69 4.93 4.42
N ALA A 16 7.71 4.29 3.24
CA ALA A 16 8.96 3.96 2.55
C ALA A 16 9.77 5.21 2.19
N ALA A 17 9.12 6.23 1.62
CA ALA A 17 9.76 7.51 1.32
C ALA A 17 10.27 8.21 2.60
N ALA A 18 9.50 8.14 3.69
CA ALA A 18 9.89 8.70 4.98
C ALA A 18 11.16 8.04 5.52
N ALA A 19 11.24 6.70 5.49
CA ALA A 19 12.41 5.96 5.95
C ALA A 19 13.67 6.34 5.17
N ILE A 20 13.61 6.29 3.83
CA ILE A 20 14.74 6.65 2.96
C ILE A 20 15.21 8.08 3.22
N LEU A 21 14.30 9.02 3.33
CA LEU A 21 14.65 10.43 3.57
C LEU A 21 15.24 10.65 4.97
N ALA A 22 14.75 9.94 5.98
CA ALA A 22 15.31 10.00 7.33
C ALA A 22 16.75 9.48 7.37
N GLU A 23 17.06 8.39 6.67
CA GLU A 23 18.44 7.88 6.53
C GLU A 23 19.39 8.90 5.87
N HIS A 24 18.84 9.79 5.02
CA HIS A 24 19.60 10.90 4.42
C HIS A 24 19.65 12.16 5.27
N GLY A 25 19.23 12.09 6.55
CA GLY A 25 19.38 13.15 7.54
C GLY A 25 18.32 14.24 7.50
N PHE A 26 17.18 14.00 6.85
CA PHE A 26 16.03 14.90 6.91
C PHE A 26 15.21 14.67 8.19
N ASP A 27 14.59 15.74 8.71
CA ASP A 27 13.65 15.64 9.86
C ASP A 27 12.25 15.30 9.34
N ILE A 28 11.85 14.05 9.48
CA ILE A 28 10.62 13.53 8.88
C ILE A 28 9.55 13.30 9.93
N THR A 29 8.34 13.78 9.62
CA THR A 29 7.14 13.47 10.42
C THR A 29 6.03 12.97 9.49
N VAL A 30 5.52 11.78 9.76
CA VAL A 30 4.34 11.19 9.11
C VAL A 30 3.10 11.53 9.93
N TYR A 31 2.08 12.11 9.29
CA TYR A 31 0.77 12.37 9.89
C TYR A 31 -0.23 11.36 9.35
N GLU A 32 -0.86 10.61 10.24
CA GLU A 32 -1.83 9.55 9.90
C GLU A 32 -3.13 9.76 10.70
N LYS A 33 -4.26 9.63 10.02
CA LYS A 33 -5.59 9.81 10.64
C LYS A 33 -6.02 8.63 11.51
N ASN A 34 -5.54 7.43 11.19
CA ASN A 34 -5.85 6.22 11.95
C ASN A 34 -4.95 6.09 13.17
N LYS A 35 -5.34 5.23 14.09
CA LYS A 35 -4.47 4.76 15.18
C LYS A 35 -3.39 3.83 14.63
N ARG A 36 -2.32 3.67 15.39
CA ARG A 36 -1.23 2.74 15.05
C ARG A 36 -1.71 1.30 14.90
N GLU A 37 -2.58 0.84 15.79
CA GLU A 37 -3.14 -0.50 15.81
C GLU A 37 -4.13 -0.77 14.65
N ASP A 38 -4.70 0.28 14.07
CA ASP A 38 -5.66 0.19 12.96
C ASP A 38 -4.98 0.27 11.58
N MET A 39 -3.65 0.39 11.55
CA MET A 39 -2.90 0.38 10.30
C MET A 39 -2.93 -1.02 9.67
N GLY A 40 -3.29 -1.07 8.38
CA GLY A 40 -3.40 -2.33 7.66
C GLY A 40 -4.71 -3.06 7.95
N TYR A 41 -5.77 -2.71 7.22
CA TYR A 41 -7.04 -3.45 7.28
C TYR A 41 -6.89 -4.89 6.79
N ASP A 42 -7.84 -5.75 7.11
CA ASP A 42 -7.84 -7.18 6.75
C ASP A 42 -7.74 -7.40 5.24
N TRP A 43 -6.55 -7.65 4.81
CA TRP A 43 -6.19 -7.87 3.42
C TRP A 43 -4.85 -8.58 3.32
N THR A 44 -4.70 -9.41 2.32
CA THR A 44 -3.44 -10.06 1.99
C THR A 44 -2.89 -9.43 0.72
N ASP A 45 -1.68 -8.95 0.76
CA ASP A 45 -0.99 -8.39 -0.40
C ASP A 45 -0.01 -9.41 -0.99
N ILE A 46 0.14 -9.37 -2.30
CA ILE A 46 1.16 -10.11 -3.04
C ILE A 46 2.04 -9.07 -3.73
N PHE A 47 3.36 -9.15 -3.51
CA PHE A 47 4.28 -8.18 -4.05
C PHE A 47 5.70 -8.72 -4.20
N ASP A 48 6.51 -8.03 -5.03
CA ASP A 48 7.92 -8.39 -5.21
C ASP A 48 8.73 -8.01 -3.95
N ARG A 49 9.36 -9.01 -3.34
CA ARG A 49 10.25 -8.84 -2.19
C ARG A 49 11.40 -7.85 -2.43
N LYS A 50 11.83 -7.69 -3.70
CA LYS A 50 12.83 -6.70 -4.09
C LYS A 50 12.41 -5.27 -3.76
N GLY A 51 11.09 -5.00 -3.69
CA GLY A 51 10.57 -3.70 -3.27
C GLY A 51 10.98 -3.33 -1.84
N LEU A 52 10.96 -4.27 -0.91
CA LEU A 52 11.44 -4.03 0.46
C LEU A 52 12.96 -3.75 0.48
N LEU A 53 13.73 -4.61 -0.20
CA LEU A 53 15.19 -4.47 -0.26
C LEU A 53 15.62 -3.15 -0.91
N ALA A 54 14.91 -2.72 -1.96
CA ALA A 54 15.16 -1.45 -2.63
C ALA A 54 14.91 -0.23 -1.73
N CYS A 55 14.08 -0.39 -0.70
CA CYS A 55 13.85 0.63 0.34
C CYS A 55 14.77 0.49 1.56
N GLY A 56 15.84 -0.33 1.49
CA GLY A 56 16.74 -0.57 2.61
C GLY A 56 16.17 -1.44 3.73
N MET A 57 15.02 -2.05 3.52
CA MET A 57 14.36 -2.90 4.50
C MET A 57 14.91 -4.33 4.41
N GLU A 58 15.06 -4.96 5.56
CA GLU A 58 15.31 -6.41 5.62
C GLU A 58 14.05 -7.18 5.27
N MET A 59 14.21 -8.46 4.93
CA MET A 59 13.06 -9.36 4.78
C MET A 59 12.34 -9.52 6.12
N PRO A 60 10.99 -9.59 6.11
CA PRO A 60 10.23 -9.93 7.30
C PRO A 60 10.60 -11.33 7.83
N PRO A 61 10.27 -11.67 9.10
CA PRO A 61 10.40 -13.03 9.61
C PRO A 61 9.67 -14.05 8.70
N GLU A 62 10.24 -15.25 8.56
CA GLU A 62 9.75 -16.27 7.62
C GLU A 62 8.32 -16.75 7.93
N ASP A 63 7.90 -16.68 9.19
CA ASP A 63 6.54 -16.99 9.64
C ASP A 63 5.50 -15.92 9.25
N LYS A 64 5.95 -14.77 8.73
CA LYS A 64 5.10 -13.62 8.37
C LYS A 64 4.76 -13.53 6.89
N TYR A 65 5.38 -14.35 6.05
CA TYR A 65 5.10 -14.34 4.62
C TYR A 65 5.13 -15.75 4.03
N ARG A 66 4.60 -15.88 2.84
CA ARG A 66 4.69 -17.08 2.02
C ARG A 66 5.21 -16.75 0.65
N LEU A 67 5.97 -17.65 0.06
CA LEU A 67 6.36 -17.55 -1.33
C LEU A 67 5.16 -17.92 -2.22
N LYS A 68 4.85 -17.06 -3.16
CA LYS A 68 3.86 -17.34 -4.19
C LYS A 68 4.56 -18.02 -5.37
N ASN A 69 4.40 -19.33 -5.46
CA ASN A 69 5.12 -20.12 -6.45
C ASN A 69 4.47 -20.06 -7.84
N ASP A 70 3.23 -20.51 -7.95
CA ASP A 70 2.58 -20.71 -9.24
C ASP A 70 1.21 -20.04 -9.28
N MET A 71 0.81 -19.58 -10.46
CA MET A 71 -0.52 -19.07 -10.72
C MET A 71 -1.11 -19.76 -11.94
N THR A 72 -2.32 -20.26 -11.84
CA THR A 72 -3.03 -20.90 -12.95
C THR A 72 -4.15 -20.00 -13.46
N PHE A 73 -4.07 -19.65 -14.72
CA PHE A 73 -5.07 -18.85 -15.42
C PHE A 73 -6.05 -19.76 -16.14
N PHE A 74 -7.34 -19.51 -15.94
CA PHE A 74 -8.42 -20.24 -16.60
C PHE A 74 -9.09 -19.34 -17.66
N SER A 75 -9.34 -19.95 -18.84
CA SER A 75 -10.13 -19.29 -19.88
C SER A 75 -11.56 -19.00 -19.40
N PRO A 76 -12.31 -18.12 -20.08
CA PRO A 76 -13.72 -17.84 -19.72
C PRO A 76 -14.59 -19.09 -19.65
N SER A 77 -14.38 -20.05 -20.56
CA SER A 77 -15.10 -21.33 -20.60
C SER A 77 -14.56 -22.38 -19.62
N ARG A 78 -13.46 -22.08 -18.92
CA ARG A 78 -12.74 -22.97 -17.97
C ARG A 78 -12.21 -24.28 -18.57
N ASN A 79 -12.31 -24.46 -19.89
CA ASN A 79 -11.86 -25.67 -20.57
C ASN A 79 -10.37 -25.61 -21.00
N LYS A 80 -9.73 -24.48 -20.79
CA LYS A 80 -8.29 -24.26 -21.00
C LYS A 80 -7.68 -23.63 -19.79
N LYS A 81 -6.50 -24.08 -19.42
CA LYS A 81 -5.70 -23.49 -18.35
C LYS A 81 -4.28 -23.25 -18.80
N LEU A 82 -3.69 -22.18 -18.30
CA LEU A 82 -2.29 -21.82 -18.45
C LEU A 82 -1.68 -21.72 -17.07
N LYS A 83 -0.74 -22.60 -16.77
CA LYS A 83 0.03 -22.53 -15.52
C LYS A 83 1.25 -21.65 -15.75
N GLN A 84 1.36 -20.58 -14.98
CA GLN A 84 2.55 -19.74 -14.94
C GLN A 84 3.55 -20.38 -13.99
N HIS A 85 4.75 -20.61 -14.48
CA HIS A 85 5.88 -21.00 -13.64
C HIS A 85 6.76 -19.78 -13.41
N VAL A 86 7.02 -19.47 -12.15
CA VAL A 86 7.85 -18.32 -11.77
C VAL A 86 9.19 -18.83 -11.26
N PRO A 87 10.33 -18.38 -11.85
CA PRO A 87 11.66 -18.69 -11.34
C PRO A 87 11.82 -18.29 -9.88
N GLU A 88 12.62 -19.02 -9.11
CA GLU A 88 12.78 -18.82 -7.67
C GLU A 88 13.24 -17.41 -7.30
N ASP A 89 14.10 -16.80 -8.11
CA ASP A 89 14.62 -15.44 -7.92
C ASP A 89 13.58 -14.33 -8.24
N GLN A 90 12.45 -14.71 -8.84
CA GLN A 90 11.35 -13.81 -9.21
C GLN A 90 10.07 -14.10 -8.40
N LEU A 91 10.13 -15.02 -7.45
CA LEU A 91 8.97 -15.31 -6.60
C LEU A 91 8.54 -14.07 -5.80
N GLU A 92 7.26 -13.76 -5.91
CA GLU A 92 6.59 -12.79 -5.05
C GLU A 92 6.35 -13.39 -3.66
N ILE A 93 6.14 -12.53 -2.70
CA ILE A 93 5.69 -12.91 -1.36
C ILE A 93 4.23 -12.52 -1.16
N GLN A 94 3.51 -13.36 -0.46
CA GLN A 94 2.18 -13.10 0.06
C GLN A 94 2.30 -12.82 1.55
N MET A 95 1.69 -11.73 2.01
CA MET A 95 1.80 -11.28 3.39
C MET A 95 0.52 -10.56 3.82
N GLU A 96 0.12 -10.75 5.08
CA GLU A 96 -0.99 -9.99 5.64
C GLU A 96 -0.64 -8.50 5.72
N ARG A 97 -1.54 -7.64 5.27
CA ARG A 97 -1.31 -6.19 5.20
C ARG A 97 -0.94 -5.60 6.56
N LYS A 98 -1.53 -6.10 7.62
CA LYS A 98 -1.19 -5.68 8.98
C LYS A 98 0.26 -5.97 9.34
N ASP A 99 0.77 -7.12 8.95
CA ASP A 99 2.17 -7.49 9.17
C ASP A 99 3.12 -6.66 8.31
N ILE A 100 2.71 -6.35 7.06
CA ILE A 100 3.47 -5.42 6.21
C ILE A 100 3.60 -4.06 6.91
N TYR A 101 2.48 -3.48 7.38
CA TYR A 101 2.51 -2.19 8.08
C TYR A 101 3.37 -2.25 9.34
N ASN A 102 3.27 -3.30 10.13
CA ASN A 102 4.11 -3.47 11.31
C ASN A 102 5.59 -3.48 10.95
N HIS A 103 5.95 -4.19 9.89
CA HIS A 103 7.33 -4.30 9.43
C HIS A 103 7.89 -2.97 8.91
N ILE A 104 7.17 -2.30 8.00
CA ILE A 104 7.65 -1.04 7.39
C ILE A 104 7.66 0.13 8.38
N ILE A 105 6.70 0.20 9.32
CA ILE A 105 6.68 1.23 10.36
C ILE A 105 7.85 1.02 11.33
N ALA A 106 8.08 -0.21 11.78
CA ALA A 106 9.21 -0.51 12.66
C ALA A 106 10.56 -0.16 12.03
N HIS A 107 10.71 -0.39 10.72
CA HIS A 107 11.90 0.05 9.97
C HIS A 107 11.99 1.58 9.94
N ALA A 108 10.92 2.28 9.59
CA ALA A 108 10.92 3.75 9.52
C ALA A 108 11.23 4.39 10.87
N GLU A 109 10.70 3.86 11.98
CA GLU A 109 11.02 4.30 13.34
C GLU A 109 12.50 4.12 13.67
N LYS A 110 13.13 3.00 13.27
CA LYS A 110 14.59 2.79 13.41
C LYS A 110 15.40 3.82 12.62
N CYS A 111 14.93 4.25 11.45
CA CYS A 111 15.53 5.31 10.65
C CYS A 111 15.34 6.72 11.25
N GLY A 112 14.55 6.86 12.32
CA GLY A 112 14.30 8.13 13.00
C GLY A 112 13.07 8.89 12.53
N VAL A 113 12.17 8.25 11.78
CA VAL A 113 10.88 8.83 11.37
C VAL A 113 9.97 8.99 12.59
N LYS A 114 9.34 10.15 12.72
CA LYS A 114 8.32 10.44 13.72
C LYS A 114 6.94 10.18 13.14
N PHE A 115 6.07 9.54 13.92
CA PHE A 115 4.66 9.33 13.55
C PHE A 115 3.74 10.11 14.48
N VAL A 116 2.76 10.78 13.89
CA VAL A 116 1.67 11.46 14.60
C VAL A 116 0.36 10.83 14.11
N TYR A 117 -0.13 9.91 14.92
CA TYR A 117 -1.38 9.18 14.64
C TYR A 117 -2.61 9.99 15.07
N GLU A 118 -3.81 9.53 14.70
CA GLU A 118 -5.10 10.15 15.00
C GLU A 118 -5.17 11.63 14.57
N THR A 119 -4.40 11.99 13.54
CA THR A 119 -4.29 13.35 13.04
C THR A 119 -4.67 13.44 11.57
N GLU A 120 -5.91 13.86 11.35
CA GLU A 120 -6.43 14.03 9.99
C GLU A 120 -5.93 15.34 9.38
N ILE A 121 -5.35 15.25 8.19
CA ILE A 121 -4.97 16.39 7.38
C ILE A 121 -6.20 16.86 6.60
N LEU A 122 -6.50 18.16 6.65
CA LEU A 122 -7.68 18.73 6.01
C LEU A 122 -7.38 19.48 4.71
N ALA A 123 -6.19 20.09 4.60
CA ALA A 123 -5.81 20.87 3.43
C ALA A 123 -4.29 21.15 3.40
N PRO A 124 -3.74 21.53 2.24
CA PRO A 124 -2.41 22.11 2.15
C PRO A 124 -2.38 23.56 2.67
N VAL A 125 -1.22 23.98 3.14
CA VAL A 125 -0.92 25.40 3.37
C VAL A 125 -0.17 25.93 2.17
N MET A 126 -0.69 26.97 1.54
CA MET A 126 -0.09 27.59 0.35
C MET A 126 0.65 28.87 0.73
N LEU A 127 1.91 29.01 0.35
CA LEU A 127 2.71 30.23 0.46
C LEU A 127 3.50 30.46 -0.84
N GLY A 128 3.35 31.64 -1.42
CA GLY A 128 4.10 31.99 -2.64
C GLY A 128 3.88 31.02 -3.80
N GLY A 129 2.67 30.49 -3.97
CA GLY A 129 2.31 29.56 -5.03
C GLY A 129 2.77 28.11 -4.84
N ARG A 130 3.34 27.77 -3.69
CA ARG A 130 3.81 26.42 -3.36
C ARG A 130 3.16 25.89 -2.08
N VAL A 131 3.11 24.58 -1.92
CA VAL A 131 2.72 23.94 -0.67
C VAL A 131 3.87 24.14 0.34
N ALA A 132 3.55 24.74 1.49
CA ALA A 132 4.50 25.07 2.55
C ALA A 132 4.15 24.40 3.89
N GLY A 133 3.15 23.51 3.88
CA GLY A 133 2.71 22.82 5.09
C GLY A 133 1.34 22.18 4.94
N ILE A 134 0.77 21.78 6.06
CA ILE A 134 -0.53 21.14 6.16
C ILE A 134 -1.42 21.82 7.20
N LYS A 135 -2.73 21.70 7.03
CA LYS A 135 -3.73 22.05 8.05
C LYS A 135 -4.35 20.79 8.62
N THR A 136 -4.41 20.74 9.93
CA THR A 136 -5.21 19.77 10.69
C THR A 136 -6.41 20.46 11.33
N LYS A 137 -7.19 19.74 12.12
CA LYS A 137 -8.28 20.33 12.89
C LYS A 137 -7.76 21.34 13.91
N ASP A 138 -6.61 21.05 14.52
CA ASP A 138 -6.15 21.77 15.72
C ASP A 138 -5.05 22.81 15.40
N GLU A 139 -4.29 22.61 14.32
CA GLU A 139 -3.15 23.47 14.03
C GLU A 139 -2.80 23.57 12.53
N THR A 140 -1.94 24.56 12.25
CA THR A 140 -1.28 24.73 10.95
C THR A 140 0.21 24.41 11.12
N ILE A 141 0.71 23.43 10.35
CA ILE A 141 2.06 22.91 10.49
C ILE A 141 2.85 23.23 9.22
N TYR A 142 3.96 23.94 9.37
CA TYR A 142 4.84 24.32 8.24
C TYR A 142 6.00 23.35 8.08
N ALA A 143 6.42 23.17 6.83
CA ALA A 143 7.55 22.34 6.44
C ALA A 143 8.22 22.87 5.18
N ASP A 144 9.45 22.43 4.92
CA ASP A 144 10.18 22.73 3.68
C ASP A 144 9.63 21.96 2.48
N LEU A 145 9.10 20.75 2.74
CA LEU A 145 8.49 19.87 1.75
C LEU A 145 7.31 19.11 2.36
N VAL A 146 6.29 18.90 1.55
CA VAL A 146 5.15 18.00 1.89
C VAL A 146 5.06 16.91 0.82
N ILE A 147 5.08 15.67 1.26
CA ILE A 147 4.84 14.48 0.42
C ILE A 147 3.41 14.04 0.65
N ASP A 148 2.59 14.06 -0.40
CA ASP A 148 1.21 13.60 -0.34
C ASP A 148 1.13 12.09 -0.60
N SER A 149 0.86 11.34 0.45
CA SER A 149 0.62 9.89 0.45
C SER A 149 -0.76 9.53 1.06
N ALA A 150 -1.70 10.49 1.06
CA ALA A 150 -3.02 10.32 1.65
C ALA A 150 -4.01 9.55 0.75
N GLY A 151 -3.52 8.96 -0.35
CA GLY A 151 -4.28 8.06 -1.21
C GLY A 151 -5.28 8.77 -2.13
N ILE A 152 -6.25 8.00 -2.62
CA ILE A 152 -7.21 8.45 -3.64
C ILE A 152 -8.05 9.64 -3.17
N SER A 153 -8.34 9.73 -1.88
CA SER A 153 -9.15 10.79 -1.29
C SER A 153 -8.33 11.95 -0.70
N SER A 154 -7.05 12.07 -1.09
CA SER A 154 -6.15 13.08 -0.53
C SER A 154 -6.76 14.48 -0.43
N PRO A 155 -6.87 15.05 0.78
CA PRO A 155 -7.35 16.42 0.95
C PRO A 155 -6.32 17.44 0.47
N ILE A 156 -5.04 17.09 0.40
CA ILE A 156 -4.01 17.97 -0.15
C ILE A 156 -4.26 18.13 -1.65
N ARG A 157 -4.27 17.04 -2.41
CA ARG A 157 -4.47 17.06 -3.87
C ARG A 157 -5.77 17.74 -4.28
N LYS A 158 -6.88 17.44 -3.58
CA LYS A 158 -8.20 18.00 -3.86
C LYS A 158 -8.27 19.51 -3.66
N ASN A 159 -7.48 20.05 -2.74
CA ASN A 159 -7.47 21.47 -2.39
C ASN A 159 -6.30 22.26 -3.03
N LEU A 160 -5.54 21.66 -3.93
CA LEU A 160 -4.54 22.39 -4.71
C LEU A 160 -5.21 23.38 -5.66
N PRO A 161 -4.58 24.56 -5.93
CA PRO A 161 -5.04 25.46 -6.97
C PRO A 161 -5.05 24.82 -8.35
N ASP A 162 -6.08 25.08 -9.16
CA ASP A 162 -6.22 24.52 -10.52
C ASP A 162 -5.06 24.92 -11.44
N ALA A 163 -4.45 26.07 -11.18
CA ALA A 163 -3.28 26.56 -11.92
C ALA A 163 -2.06 25.63 -11.85
N LEU A 164 -2.00 24.71 -10.88
CA LEU A 164 -0.93 23.70 -10.80
C LEU A 164 -1.13 22.51 -11.75
N GLY A 165 -2.29 22.40 -12.41
CA GLY A 165 -2.57 21.34 -13.38
C GLY A 165 -2.60 19.92 -12.82
N ILE A 166 -2.75 19.76 -11.51
CA ILE A 166 -2.80 18.46 -10.85
C ILE A 166 -4.21 17.89 -10.92
N GLN A 167 -4.33 16.67 -11.43
CA GLN A 167 -5.62 15.94 -11.46
C GLN A 167 -6.09 15.67 -10.05
N LYS A 168 -7.28 16.20 -9.69
CA LYS A 168 -7.82 16.13 -8.33
C LYS A 168 -8.56 14.82 -8.05
N GLU A 169 -9.27 14.30 -9.03
CA GLU A 169 -10.04 13.06 -8.94
C GLU A 169 -9.56 12.06 -9.99
N PRO A 170 -9.59 10.76 -9.71
CA PRO A 170 -9.32 9.74 -10.71
C PRO A 170 -10.40 9.75 -11.78
N ASP A 171 -10.05 9.34 -12.99
CA ASP A 171 -11.05 9.09 -14.03
C ASP A 171 -11.89 7.88 -13.62
N LYS A 172 -13.20 7.97 -13.88
CA LYS A 172 -14.13 6.87 -13.58
C LYS A 172 -13.79 5.57 -14.32
N TYR A 173 -13.13 5.67 -15.48
CA TYR A 173 -12.70 4.52 -16.27
C TYR A 173 -11.38 3.91 -15.78
N ASP A 174 -10.61 4.66 -14.98
CA ASP A 174 -9.39 4.19 -14.33
C ASP A 174 -9.65 3.62 -12.92
N THR A 175 -10.94 3.53 -12.54
CA THR A 175 -11.34 3.04 -11.22
C THR A 175 -12.02 1.69 -11.36
N PHE A 176 -11.56 0.72 -10.61
CA PHE A 176 -12.23 -0.58 -10.46
C PHE A 176 -12.40 -0.91 -8.98
N TYR A 177 -13.42 -1.69 -8.69
CA TYR A 177 -13.75 -2.11 -7.35
C TYR A 177 -13.33 -3.56 -7.14
N VAL A 178 -12.65 -3.82 -6.03
CA VAL A 178 -12.25 -5.16 -5.62
C VAL A 178 -13.07 -5.55 -4.39
N TYR A 179 -13.65 -6.74 -4.44
CA TYR A 179 -14.34 -7.35 -3.32
C TYR A 179 -13.58 -8.61 -2.93
N ARG A 180 -13.36 -8.80 -1.62
CA ARG A 180 -12.76 -10.00 -1.05
C ARG A 180 -13.75 -10.66 -0.10
N ALA A 181 -13.82 -11.99 -0.17
CA ALA A 181 -14.57 -12.80 0.78
C ALA A 181 -13.72 -14.02 1.19
N PHE A 182 -13.92 -14.45 2.42
CA PHE A 182 -13.34 -15.67 2.95
C PHE A 182 -14.42 -16.74 2.99
N TYR A 183 -14.06 -17.95 2.62
CA TYR A 183 -14.96 -19.10 2.60
C TYR A 183 -14.30 -20.27 3.29
N ASN A 184 -15.07 -20.99 4.09
CA ASN A 184 -14.62 -22.26 4.64
C ASN A 184 -14.47 -23.28 3.52
N LYS A 185 -13.40 -24.01 3.54
CA LYS A 185 -13.07 -25.01 2.53
C LYS A 185 -13.91 -26.25 2.76
N THR A 186 -14.71 -26.63 1.78
CA THR A 186 -15.58 -27.81 1.84
C THR A 186 -15.09 -28.97 0.96
N ALA A 187 -14.02 -28.75 0.17
CA ALA A 187 -13.44 -29.73 -0.74
C ALA A 187 -11.91 -29.81 -0.57
N PRO A 188 -11.28 -30.92 -0.95
CA PRO A 188 -9.82 -31.01 -0.98
C PRO A 188 -9.21 -29.89 -1.78
N VAL A 189 -7.99 -29.47 -1.39
CA VAL A 189 -7.20 -28.48 -2.14
C VAL A 189 -6.88 -29.07 -3.50
N GLU A 190 -7.21 -28.32 -4.56
CA GLU A 190 -6.66 -28.63 -5.88
C GLU A 190 -5.15 -28.29 -5.89
N ASP A 191 -4.39 -28.93 -6.76
CA ASP A 191 -2.93 -28.70 -6.89
C ASP A 191 -2.58 -27.25 -7.22
N ASP A 192 -3.52 -26.50 -7.79
CA ASP A 192 -3.35 -25.11 -8.18
C ASP A 192 -3.81 -24.15 -7.06
N LYS A 193 -2.91 -23.79 -6.13
CA LYS A 193 -3.22 -22.95 -4.96
C LYS A 193 -3.68 -21.53 -5.34
N TYR A 194 -3.14 -20.95 -6.42
CA TYR A 194 -3.50 -19.62 -6.92
C TYR A 194 -4.18 -19.74 -8.27
N ARG A 195 -5.46 -19.43 -8.33
CA ARG A 195 -6.29 -19.59 -9.52
C ARG A 195 -6.86 -18.25 -9.96
N VAL A 196 -6.72 -17.94 -11.24
CA VAL A 196 -7.26 -16.71 -11.86
C VAL A 196 -8.25 -17.09 -12.94
N TYR A 197 -9.46 -16.61 -12.81
CA TYR A 197 -10.53 -16.80 -13.78
C TYR A 197 -10.72 -15.51 -14.57
N LEU A 198 -10.34 -15.55 -15.86
CA LEU A 198 -10.45 -14.41 -16.76
C LEU A 198 -11.87 -14.28 -17.29
N LEU A 199 -12.36 -13.04 -17.43
CA LEU A 199 -13.70 -12.74 -17.94
C LEU A 199 -14.77 -13.62 -17.28
N PHE A 200 -14.70 -13.73 -15.95
CA PHE A 200 -15.60 -14.57 -15.18
C PHE A 200 -17.06 -14.21 -15.49
N ASP A 201 -17.87 -15.21 -15.79
CA ASP A 201 -19.28 -15.05 -16.18
C ASP A 201 -19.48 -14.15 -17.42
N ASN A 202 -18.53 -14.20 -18.39
CA ASN A 202 -18.50 -13.39 -19.60
C ASN A 202 -18.56 -11.86 -19.36
N LYS A 203 -18.17 -11.40 -18.17
CA LYS A 203 -18.07 -9.99 -17.82
C LYS A 203 -16.61 -9.53 -17.86
N GLN A 204 -16.39 -8.25 -18.02
CA GLN A 204 -15.06 -7.63 -17.92
C GLN A 204 -14.62 -7.58 -16.44
N GLN A 205 -14.34 -8.74 -15.90
CA GLN A 205 -13.88 -8.90 -14.52
C GLN A 205 -12.87 -10.04 -14.41
N ILE A 206 -12.09 -9.99 -13.37
CA ILE A 206 -11.16 -11.05 -12.97
C ILE A 206 -11.59 -11.53 -11.59
N CYS A 207 -11.67 -12.85 -11.44
CA CYS A 207 -11.83 -13.46 -10.14
C CYS A 207 -10.58 -14.28 -9.84
N TRP A 208 -9.98 -14.10 -8.68
CA TRP A 208 -8.88 -14.95 -8.25
C TRP A 208 -9.20 -15.56 -6.90
N VAL A 209 -8.71 -16.77 -6.72
CA VAL A 209 -8.87 -17.57 -5.52
C VAL A 209 -7.49 -18.00 -5.06
N ALA A 210 -7.20 -17.77 -3.81
CA ALA A 210 -6.03 -18.30 -3.14
C ALA A 210 -6.49 -19.23 -2.01
N ASP A 211 -5.86 -20.38 -1.89
CA ASP A 211 -6.06 -21.24 -0.75
C ASP A 211 -5.17 -20.75 0.39
N ASP A 212 -5.78 -20.35 1.49
CA ASP A 212 -5.08 -19.99 2.71
C ASP A 212 -5.08 -21.18 3.67
N GLU A 213 -3.88 -21.64 4.03
CA GLU A 213 -3.73 -22.79 4.93
C GLU A 213 -3.85 -22.39 6.42
N ASN A 214 -3.92 -21.09 6.72
CA ASN A 214 -3.96 -20.58 8.10
C ASN A 214 -5.35 -20.11 8.55
N LEU A 215 -6.35 -20.24 7.71
CA LEU A 215 -7.74 -19.99 8.11
C LEU A 215 -8.38 -21.32 8.45
N ASP A 216 -8.18 -21.75 9.70
CA ASP A 216 -8.99 -22.79 10.34
C ASP A 216 -10.36 -22.24 10.76
#